data_db46ba193dd7b41e24f808ae882e3d65
#
_entry.id   db46ba193dd7b41e24f808ae882e3d65
#
_cell.length_a   1.000
_cell.length_b   1.000
_cell.length_c   1.000
_cell.angle_alpha   90.00
_cell.angle_beta   90.00
_cell.angle_gamma   90.00
#
_symmetry.space_group_name_H-M   'P 1'
#
loop_
_entity.id
_entity.type
_entity.pdbx_description
1 polymer ?
#
loop_
_entity_poly.entity_id
_entity_poly.type
_entity_poly.pdbx_seq_one_letter_code
_entity_poly.pdbx_strand_id
1 'polypeptide(L)'
;LKRPVAFQLLQSFRSSEIQLFHVFLESPAFNRRQEMPLLLDYWRQNRAEPPDARAIFKAACPGQPFRKQDYYLLLSRFHKLAEQFLAWQAFQQNEQAHYTHLLQALRQRQQQPLFQRSMKKARSLNKPQDNHAADSLHFAYHLEREQYDFIDSHDRTKPTNLQQATDLLDAYYFAEKLRQTCLAHARSVINQETYKIGMIPAIEAEIKKRPSLLEHPAVLLYHACYQAVVVTGAQRSFQLLRQYIRVYKKGFPRQEIRDLYLLAINYCIRALNFGDTAFAQEALQLYEESLKEGYLLEDGYLPESTFSNMVSLALKLEYYEWVEAFIGNHSDKLKPAFRESLPWYTSAKLAYELGDTDRVLQLCAKIEARQPFLYLGTKTLQLKVLCEQEEWDAVDSLLESMRVYLQRHKDVGYHREHYLLLLQFTRRLLGLIPGDLSKIFELAAEVETTKNFREKPWMLRQISKKVKR
;
A
#
# COMPACT_ATOMS: atom_id res chain seq x y z
N LEU A 1 -3.70 -27.51 20.88
CA LEU A 1 -2.32 -27.52 20.33
C LEU A 1 -2.25 -26.60 19.14
N LYS A 2 -1.26 -25.66 19.08
CA LYS A 2 -1.03 -24.84 17.89
C LYS A 2 -0.70 -25.76 16.70
N ARG A 3 -1.32 -25.52 15.54
CA ARG A 3 -0.98 -26.27 14.31
C ARG A 3 0.51 -26.12 13.96
N PRO A 4 1.17 -27.17 13.51
CA PRO A 4 2.56 -27.09 13.03
C PRO A 4 2.73 -26.01 11.97
N VAL A 5 3.84 -25.27 11.99
CA VAL A 5 4.11 -24.17 11.05
C VAL A 5 4.06 -24.66 9.60
N ALA A 6 4.56 -25.87 9.33
CA ALA A 6 4.48 -26.50 8.02
C ALA A 6 3.03 -26.65 7.52
N PHE A 7 2.11 -27.02 8.40
CA PHE A 7 0.67 -27.16 8.03
C PHE A 7 -0.03 -25.81 7.90
N GLN A 8 0.43 -24.78 8.62
CA GLN A 8 -0.05 -23.42 8.41
C GLN A 8 0.34 -22.91 7.02
N LEU A 9 1.59 -23.18 6.59
CA LEU A 9 2.05 -22.82 5.25
C LEU A 9 1.20 -23.48 4.16
N LEU A 10 0.92 -24.79 4.30
CA LEU A 10 0.07 -25.52 3.33
C LEU A 10 -1.36 -24.99 3.24
N GLN A 11 -1.89 -24.31 4.28
CA GLN A 11 -3.22 -23.68 4.21
C GLN A 11 -3.27 -22.52 3.23
N SER A 12 -2.11 -21.90 2.92
CA SER A 12 -2.02 -20.84 1.91
C SER A 12 -1.97 -21.38 0.47
N PHE A 13 -1.76 -22.69 0.28
CA PHE A 13 -1.64 -23.29 -1.04
C PHE A 13 -3.02 -23.48 -1.69
N ARG A 14 -3.11 -23.17 -2.98
CA ARG A 14 -4.26 -23.49 -3.81
C ARG A 14 -4.34 -25.01 -4.05
N SER A 15 -5.50 -25.51 -4.43
CA SER A 15 -5.66 -26.95 -4.69
C SER A 15 -4.72 -27.48 -5.79
N SER A 16 -4.48 -26.70 -6.84
CA SER A 16 -3.51 -27.01 -7.90
C SER A 16 -2.06 -27.02 -7.41
N GLU A 17 -1.72 -26.11 -6.48
CA GLU A 17 -0.37 -26.05 -5.88
C GLU A 17 -0.09 -27.27 -4.99
N ILE A 18 -1.11 -27.74 -4.28
CA ILE A 18 -0.99 -28.96 -3.46
C ILE A 18 -0.75 -30.20 -4.33
N GLN A 19 -1.42 -30.28 -5.49
CA GLN A 19 -1.17 -31.37 -6.44
C GLN A 19 0.25 -31.30 -6.99
N LEU A 20 0.72 -30.11 -7.37
CA LEU A 20 2.06 -29.92 -7.88
C LEU A 20 3.12 -30.18 -6.79
N PHE A 21 2.84 -29.79 -5.54
CA PHE A 21 3.70 -30.09 -4.40
C PHE A 21 3.81 -31.58 -4.12
N HIS A 22 2.74 -32.34 -4.32
CA HIS A 22 2.81 -33.81 -4.23
C HIS A 22 3.79 -34.38 -5.26
N VAL A 23 3.68 -33.97 -6.53
CA VAL A 23 4.62 -34.37 -7.59
C VAL A 23 6.07 -33.96 -7.27
N PHE A 24 6.25 -32.76 -6.71
CA PHE A 24 7.57 -32.27 -6.26
C PHE A 24 8.15 -33.17 -5.17
N LEU A 25 7.34 -33.60 -4.20
CA LEU A 25 7.76 -34.52 -3.12
C LEU A 25 8.05 -35.96 -3.61
N GLU A 26 7.42 -36.40 -4.67
CA GLU A 26 7.70 -37.72 -5.29
C GLU A 26 8.95 -37.70 -6.17
N SER A 27 9.39 -36.53 -6.62
CA SER A 27 10.54 -36.39 -7.48
C SER A 27 11.86 -36.66 -6.72
N PRO A 28 12.66 -37.66 -7.15
CA PRO A 28 13.97 -37.96 -6.54
C PRO A 28 14.99 -36.81 -6.64
N ALA A 29 14.77 -35.86 -7.55
CA ALA A 29 15.59 -34.66 -7.70
C ALA A 29 15.45 -33.70 -6.52
N PHE A 30 14.27 -33.66 -5.88
CA PHE A 30 13.97 -32.75 -4.78
C PHE A 30 13.87 -33.46 -3.43
N ASN A 31 13.32 -34.65 -3.43
CA ASN A 31 13.11 -35.43 -2.21
C ASN A 31 13.35 -36.93 -2.44
N ARG A 32 14.13 -37.54 -1.55
CA ARG A 32 14.42 -38.98 -1.58
C ARG A 32 13.75 -39.74 -0.42
N ARG A 33 12.87 -39.10 0.32
CA ARG A 33 12.26 -39.61 1.54
C ARG A 33 10.79 -39.93 1.30
N GLN A 34 10.42 -41.17 1.48
CA GLN A 34 9.05 -41.64 1.26
C GLN A 34 8.06 -41.10 2.31
N GLU A 35 8.53 -40.72 3.49
CA GLU A 35 7.70 -40.16 4.54
C GLU A 35 7.10 -38.79 4.18
N MET A 36 7.65 -38.04 3.22
CA MET A 36 7.20 -36.69 2.88
C MET A 36 5.88 -36.65 2.09
N PRO A 37 5.69 -37.45 0.99
CA PRO A 37 4.39 -37.59 0.35
C PRO A 37 3.32 -38.12 1.31
N LEU A 38 3.64 -39.12 2.14
CA LEU A 38 2.69 -39.69 3.11
C LEU A 38 2.22 -38.63 4.13
N LEU A 39 3.12 -37.74 4.54
CA LEU A 39 2.78 -36.64 5.44
C LEU A 39 1.83 -35.64 4.78
N LEU A 40 2.02 -35.32 3.49
CA LEU A 40 1.12 -34.48 2.74
C LEU A 40 -0.28 -35.10 2.58
N ASP A 41 -0.33 -36.41 2.29
CA ASP A 41 -1.60 -37.14 2.17
C ASP A 41 -2.37 -37.18 3.49
N TYR A 42 -1.68 -37.43 4.59
CA TYR A 42 -2.28 -37.31 5.93
C TYR A 42 -2.87 -35.91 6.15
N TRP A 43 -2.13 -34.84 5.84
CA TRP A 43 -2.60 -33.49 5.99
C TRP A 43 -3.80 -33.20 5.09
N ARG A 44 -3.85 -33.71 3.85
CA ARG A 44 -4.99 -33.55 2.94
C ARG A 44 -6.27 -34.17 3.49
N GLN A 45 -6.16 -35.36 4.09
CA GLN A 45 -7.31 -36.09 4.66
C GLN A 45 -7.83 -35.46 5.96
N ASN A 46 -6.97 -34.81 6.75
CA ASN A 46 -7.27 -34.34 8.10
C ASN A 46 -7.19 -32.81 8.24
N ARG A 47 -7.55 -32.05 7.20
CA ARG A 47 -7.43 -30.58 7.20
C ARG A 47 -8.24 -29.89 8.30
N ALA A 48 -9.41 -30.40 8.63
CA ALA A 48 -10.36 -29.80 9.58
C ALA A 48 -10.06 -30.17 11.04
N GLU A 49 -9.35 -31.28 11.27
CA GLU A 49 -9.13 -31.84 12.60
C GLU A 49 -7.94 -31.15 13.32
N PRO A 50 -7.97 -31.09 14.66
CA PRO A 50 -6.82 -30.66 15.44
C PRO A 50 -5.67 -31.68 15.25
N PRO A 51 -4.43 -31.23 14.99
CA PRO A 51 -3.32 -32.13 14.70
C PRO A 51 -2.89 -32.92 15.93
N ASP A 52 -2.96 -34.25 15.85
CA ASP A 52 -2.35 -35.15 16.82
C ASP A 52 -0.93 -35.55 16.35
N ALA A 53 0.08 -35.25 17.17
CA ALA A 53 1.47 -35.50 16.85
C ALA A 53 1.79 -36.98 16.63
N ARG A 54 1.16 -37.88 17.38
CA ARG A 54 1.36 -39.33 17.26
C ARG A 54 0.71 -39.88 15.99
N ALA A 55 -0.50 -39.42 15.67
CA ALA A 55 -1.20 -39.81 14.43
C ALA A 55 -0.45 -39.33 13.19
N ILE A 56 0.04 -38.07 13.18
CA ILE A 56 0.86 -37.51 12.11
C ILE A 56 2.11 -38.38 11.88
N PHE A 57 2.86 -38.65 12.97
CA PHE A 57 4.10 -39.43 12.87
C PHE A 57 3.86 -40.86 12.41
N LYS A 58 2.84 -41.54 12.93
CA LYS A 58 2.45 -42.88 12.53
C LYS A 58 2.06 -42.98 11.07
N ALA A 59 1.34 -41.99 10.54
CA ALA A 59 0.96 -41.96 9.14
C ALA A 59 2.16 -41.75 8.20
N ALA A 60 3.07 -40.87 8.55
CA ALA A 60 4.26 -40.57 7.75
C ALA A 60 5.36 -41.64 7.86
N CYS A 61 5.51 -42.25 9.04
CA CYS A 61 6.57 -43.23 9.35
C CYS A 61 5.96 -44.53 9.90
N PRO A 62 5.27 -45.32 9.08
CA PRO A 62 4.62 -46.54 9.53
C PRO A 62 5.66 -47.53 10.05
N GLY A 63 5.39 -48.17 11.21
CA GLY A 63 6.27 -49.13 11.86
C GLY A 63 7.39 -48.55 12.73
N GLN A 64 7.58 -47.23 12.77
CA GLN A 64 8.58 -46.61 13.66
C GLN A 64 7.94 -46.18 15.01
N PRO A 65 8.63 -46.33 16.13
CA PRO A 65 8.15 -45.87 17.42
C PRO A 65 8.15 -44.33 17.46
N PHE A 66 7.11 -43.76 18.03
CA PHE A 66 6.99 -42.29 18.16
C PHE A 66 8.06 -41.75 19.13
N ARG A 67 8.91 -40.89 18.65
CA ARG A 67 9.82 -40.06 19.45
C ARG A 67 9.59 -38.61 19.13
N LYS A 68 9.48 -37.79 20.17
CA LYS A 68 9.16 -36.35 20.02
C LYS A 68 10.20 -35.60 19.13
N GLN A 69 11.48 -35.99 19.24
CA GLN A 69 12.52 -35.39 18.43
C GLN A 69 12.36 -35.75 16.95
N ASP A 70 12.07 -37.04 16.64
CA ASP A 70 11.90 -37.49 15.25
C ASP A 70 10.67 -36.83 14.61
N TYR A 71 9.62 -36.62 15.38
CA TYR A 71 8.44 -35.86 14.92
C TYR A 71 8.77 -34.41 14.57
N TYR A 72 9.52 -33.69 15.40
CA TYR A 72 9.93 -32.32 15.07
C TYR A 72 10.90 -32.27 13.89
N LEU A 73 11.78 -33.23 13.77
CA LEU A 73 12.70 -33.35 12.62
C LEU A 73 11.95 -33.62 11.32
N LEU A 74 10.94 -34.51 11.36
CA LEU A 74 10.03 -34.78 10.23
C LEU A 74 9.35 -33.50 9.76
N LEU A 75 8.71 -32.76 10.67
CA LEU A 75 8.03 -31.52 10.35
C LEU A 75 8.98 -30.42 9.84
N SER A 76 10.16 -30.28 10.41
CA SER A 76 11.17 -29.32 9.98
C SER A 76 11.64 -29.61 8.54
N ARG A 77 11.87 -30.87 8.22
CA ARG A 77 12.23 -31.29 6.84
C ARG A 77 11.11 -31.04 5.85
N PHE A 78 9.89 -31.37 6.23
CA PHE A 78 8.72 -31.14 5.41
C PHE A 78 8.49 -29.63 5.16
N HIS A 79 8.64 -28.80 6.18
CA HIS A 79 8.58 -27.35 6.05
C HIS A 79 9.62 -26.82 5.07
N LYS A 80 10.87 -27.27 5.19
CA LYS A 80 11.95 -26.89 4.26
C LYS A 80 11.66 -27.28 2.82
N LEU A 81 11.05 -28.45 2.58
CA LEU A 81 10.63 -28.86 1.23
C LEU A 81 9.47 -27.99 0.70
N ALA A 82 8.53 -27.57 1.54
CA ALA A 82 7.49 -26.65 1.16
C ALA A 82 8.06 -25.26 0.79
N GLU A 83 9.03 -24.75 1.53
CA GLU A 83 9.76 -23.52 1.18
C GLU A 83 10.52 -23.67 -0.15
N GLN A 84 11.22 -24.79 -0.36
CA GLN A 84 11.90 -25.07 -1.63
C GLN A 84 10.93 -25.15 -2.80
N PHE A 85 9.77 -25.75 -2.61
CA PHE A 85 8.72 -25.79 -3.63
C PHE A 85 8.24 -24.40 -4.01
N LEU A 86 7.95 -23.53 -3.04
CA LEU A 86 7.53 -22.16 -3.32
C LEU A 86 8.62 -21.38 -4.08
N ALA A 87 9.88 -21.52 -3.68
CA ALA A 87 11.00 -20.87 -4.36
C ALA A 87 11.15 -21.39 -5.80
N TRP A 88 11.04 -22.71 -6.01
CA TRP A 88 11.07 -23.32 -7.34
C TRP A 88 9.90 -22.87 -8.20
N GLN A 89 8.70 -22.81 -7.66
CA GLN A 89 7.50 -22.36 -8.36
C GLN A 89 7.63 -20.88 -8.78
N ALA A 90 8.10 -20.01 -7.90
CA ALA A 90 8.36 -18.61 -8.20
C ALA A 90 9.41 -18.45 -9.31
N PHE A 91 10.48 -19.23 -9.28
CA PHE A 91 11.50 -19.25 -10.33
C PHE A 91 10.92 -19.70 -11.68
N GLN A 92 10.08 -20.74 -11.72
CA GLN A 92 9.46 -21.23 -12.95
C GLN A 92 8.51 -20.19 -13.59
N GLN A 93 7.91 -19.33 -12.80
CA GLN A 93 7.03 -18.25 -13.26
C GLN A 93 7.80 -17.01 -13.73
N ASN A 94 9.09 -16.92 -13.44
CA ASN A 94 9.93 -15.77 -13.80
C ASN A 94 10.85 -16.10 -14.97
N GLU A 95 10.37 -15.84 -16.19
CA GLU A 95 11.14 -16.09 -17.41
C GLU A 95 12.47 -15.29 -17.45
N GLN A 96 12.51 -14.07 -16.91
CA GLN A 96 13.73 -13.26 -16.87
C GLN A 96 14.79 -13.93 -15.97
N ALA A 97 14.41 -14.41 -14.80
CA ALA A 97 15.30 -15.16 -13.91
C ALA A 97 15.78 -16.45 -14.57
N HIS A 98 14.88 -17.17 -15.27
CA HIS A 98 15.23 -18.36 -16.02
C HIS A 98 16.34 -18.08 -17.04
N TYR A 99 16.18 -17.04 -17.90
CA TYR A 99 17.20 -16.73 -18.91
C TYR A 99 18.48 -16.18 -18.31
N THR A 100 18.42 -15.42 -17.23
CA THR A 100 19.64 -14.97 -16.52
C THR A 100 20.50 -16.16 -16.10
N HIS A 101 19.91 -17.16 -15.44
CA HIS A 101 20.66 -18.35 -15.00
C HIS A 101 21.05 -19.29 -16.16
N LEU A 102 20.19 -19.42 -17.19
CA LEU A 102 20.49 -20.22 -18.36
C LEU A 102 21.71 -19.67 -19.12
N LEU A 103 21.76 -18.35 -19.36
CA LEU A 103 22.88 -17.71 -20.03
C LEU A 103 24.20 -17.92 -19.27
N GLN A 104 24.19 -17.72 -17.96
CA GLN A 104 25.33 -18.00 -17.09
C GLN A 104 25.80 -19.46 -17.21
N ALA A 105 24.86 -20.41 -17.16
CA ALA A 105 25.17 -21.84 -17.26
C ALA A 105 25.73 -22.22 -18.63
N LEU A 106 25.23 -21.62 -19.73
CA LEU A 106 25.71 -21.85 -21.09
C LEU A 106 27.09 -21.25 -21.32
N ARG A 107 27.35 -20.05 -20.79
CA ARG A 107 28.67 -19.40 -20.81
C ARG A 107 29.71 -20.26 -20.10
N GLN A 108 29.42 -20.71 -18.87
CA GLN A 108 30.34 -21.59 -18.10
C GLN A 108 30.67 -22.91 -18.80
N ARG A 109 29.73 -23.41 -19.65
CA ARG A 109 29.90 -24.64 -20.44
C ARG A 109 30.41 -24.36 -21.85
N GLN A 110 30.79 -23.13 -22.18
CA GLN A 110 31.30 -22.69 -23.48
C GLN A 110 30.36 -23.07 -24.65
N GLN A 111 29.06 -23.09 -24.45
CA GLN A 111 28.04 -23.46 -25.45
C GLN A 111 27.63 -22.27 -26.31
N GLN A 112 28.52 -21.79 -27.18
CA GLN A 112 28.37 -20.56 -27.97
C GLN A 112 27.07 -20.50 -28.79
N PRO A 113 26.70 -21.51 -29.65
CA PRO A 113 25.46 -21.41 -30.43
C PRO A 113 24.21 -21.32 -29.57
N LEU A 114 24.16 -22.07 -28.47
CA LEU A 114 23.03 -22.06 -27.55
C LEU A 114 22.94 -20.75 -26.76
N PHE A 115 24.10 -20.23 -26.36
CA PHE A 115 24.17 -18.93 -25.68
C PHE A 115 23.58 -17.81 -26.58
N GLN A 116 24.02 -17.71 -27.84
CA GLN A 116 23.53 -16.70 -28.76
C GLN A 116 22.03 -16.83 -29.04
N ARG A 117 21.53 -18.05 -29.22
CA ARG A 117 20.10 -18.32 -29.38
C ARG A 117 19.29 -17.90 -28.14
N SER A 118 19.76 -18.25 -26.95
CA SER A 118 19.11 -17.91 -25.69
C SER A 118 19.14 -16.40 -25.41
N MET A 119 20.27 -15.73 -25.72
CA MET A 119 20.41 -14.27 -25.62
C MET A 119 19.38 -13.55 -26.50
N LYS A 120 19.20 -13.99 -27.76
CA LYS A 120 18.18 -13.42 -28.65
C LYS A 120 16.77 -13.56 -28.08
N LYS A 121 16.44 -14.72 -27.48
CA LYS A 121 15.16 -14.93 -26.83
C LYS A 121 15.00 -14.06 -25.59
N ALA A 122 16.02 -14.00 -24.73
CA ALA A 122 16.01 -13.17 -23.52
C ALA A 122 15.76 -11.69 -23.84
N ARG A 123 16.45 -11.16 -24.88
CA ARG A 123 16.22 -9.77 -25.34
C ARG A 123 14.80 -9.55 -25.85
N SER A 124 14.17 -10.57 -26.48
CA SER A 124 12.78 -10.45 -26.93
C SER A 124 11.73 -10.40 -25.81
N LEU A 125 12.07 -10.85 -24.60
CA LEU A 125 11.22 -10.71 -23.41
C LEU A 125 11.23 -9.30 -22.81
N ASN A 126 12.24 -8.51 -23.15
CA ASN A 126 12.46 -7.18 -22.59
C ASN A 126 12.32 -6.09 -23.67
N LYS A 127 11.22 -6.13 -24.42
CA LYS A 127 10.97 -5.08 -25.41
C LYS A 127 10.70 -3.75 -24.70
N PRO A 128 11.41 -2.67 -25.04
CA PRO A 128 11.24 -1.36 -24.43
C PRO A 128 9.82 -0.79 -24.52
N GLN A 129 9.02 -1.28 -25.47
CA GLN A 129 7.64 -0.84 -25.69
C GLN A 129 6.65 -1.43 -24.68
N ASP A 130 6.98 -2.59 -24.12
CA ASP A 130 6.06 -3.38 -23.29
C ASP A 130 6.47 -3.42 -21.81
N ASN A 131 7.70 -2.99 -21.49
CA ASN A 131 8.23 -3.09 -20.12
C ASN A 131 9.10 -1.86 -19.79
N HIS A 132 8.54 -0.96 -19.00
CA HIS A 132 9.13 0.34 -18.64
C HIS A 132 9.68 0.39 -17.22
N ALA A 133 9.45 -0.63 -16.40
CA ALA A 133 9.84 -0.65 -14.99
C ALA A 133 11.37 -0.65 -14.81
N ALA A 134 11.83 -0.25 -13.62
CA ALA A 134 13.24 -0.32 -13.26
C ALA A 134 13.79 -1.76 -13.35
N ASP A 135 12.98 -2.76 -13.01
CA ASP A 135 13.35 -4.18 -13.14
C ASP A 135 13.69 -4.59 -14.58
N SER A 136 13.07 -3.97 -15.58
CA SER A 136 13.41 -4.22 -16.97
C SER A 136 14.79 -3.68 -17.36
N LEU A 137 15.18 -2.54 -16.80
CA LEU A 137 16.54 -2.00 -16.95
C LEU A 137 17.56 -2.88 -16.24
N HIS A 138 17.23 -3.39 -15.08
CA HIS A 138 18.05 -4.35 -14.34
C HIS A 138 18.27 -5.64 -15.12
N PHE A 139 17.22 -6.19 -15.71
CA PHE A 139 17.34 -7.38 -16.56
C PHE A 139 18.16 -7.08 -17.81
N ALA A 140 17.93 -5.94 -18.49
CA ALA A 140 18.74 -5.52 -19.64
C ALA A 140 20.23 -5.40 -19.29
N TYR A 141 20.55 -4.77 -18.16
CA TYR A 141 21.92 -4.70 -17.64
C TYR A 141 22.54 -6.11 -17.45
N HIS A 142 21.79 -7.05 -16.84
CA HIS A 142 22.28 -8.42 -16.67
C HIS A 142 22.55 -9.12 -18.00
N LEU A 143 21.72 -8.91 -19.03
CA LEU A 143 21.95 -9.47 -20.36
C LEU A 143 23.22 -8.91 -20.98
N GLU A 144 23.43 -7.58 -20.93
CA GLU A 144 24.63 -6.97 -21.49
C GLU A 144 25.90 -7.37 -20.70
N ARG A 145 25.81 -7.54 -19.39
CA ARG A 145 26.90 -8.06 -18.58
C ARG A 145 27.26 -9.50 -18.95
N GLU A 146 26.28 -10.40 -19.09
CA GLU A 146 26.53 -11.78 -19.51
C GLU A 146 27.10 -11.83 -20.95
N GLN A 147 26.68 -10.93 -21.83
CA GLN A 147 27.27 -10.79 -23.18
C GLN A 147 28.73 -10.35 -23.12
N TYR A 148 29.05 -9.37 -22.27
CA TYR A 148 30.42 -8.93 -22.03
C TYR A 148 31.29 -10.08 -21.49
N ASP A 149 30.87 -10.76 -20.44
CA ASP A 149 31.59 -11.89 -19.86
C ASP A 149 31.81 -13.04 -20.86
N PHE A 150 30.83 -13.24 -21.76
CA PHE A 150 30.95 -14.22 -22.84
C PHE A 150 32.02 -13.82 -23.86
N ILE A 151 32.03 -12.56 -24.32
CA ILE A 151 33.03 -12.04 -25.27
C ILE A 151 34.44 -12.12 -24.66
N ASP A 152 34.61 -11.61 -23.44
CA ASP A 152 35.90 -11.57 -22.74
C ASP A 152 36.49 -12.96 -22.51
N SER A 153 35.65 -13.96 -22.23
CA SER A 153 36.08 -15.35 -22.05
C SER A 153 36.53 -16.07 -23.34
N HIS A 154 36.12 -15.56 -24.51
CA HIS A 154 36.46 -16.17 -25.80
C HIS A 154 37.54 -15.43 -26.56
N ASP A 155 37.49 -14.09 -26.56
CA ASP A 155 38.47 -13.29 -27.32
C ASP A 155 38.51 -11.86 -26.77
N ARG A 156 39.52 -11.58 -25.96
CA ARG A 156 39.75 -10.27 -25.33
C ARG A 156 40.13 -9.15 -26.31
N THR A 157 40.38 -9.46 -27.56
CA THR A 157 40.74 -8.47 -28.56
C THR A 157 39.53 -7.89 -29.28
N LYS A 158 38.35 -8.50 -29.14
CA LYS A 158 37.12 -8.04 -29.76
C LYS A 158 36.54 -6.83 -29.06
N PRO A 159 35.86 -5.94 -29.82
CA PRO A 159 35.08 -4.87 -29.26
C PRO A 159 34.01 -5.44 -28.29
N THR A 160 33.87 -4.80 -27.14
CA THR A 160 32.91 -5.21 -26.08
C THR A 160 31.75 -4.24 -26.01
N ASN A 161 30.67 -4.69 -25.40
CA ASN A 161 29.46 -3.91 -25.10
C ASN A 161 29.49 -3.27 -23.68
N LEU A 162 30.67 -3.04 -23.13
CA LEU A 162 30.84 -2.59 -21.74
C LEU A 162 30.20 -1.22 -21.48
N GLN A 163 30.28 -0.30 -22.49
CA GLN A 163 29.62 1.00 -22.37
C GLN A 163 28.11 0.85 -22.22
N GLN A 164 27.49 0.00 -23.04
CA GLN A 164 26.03 -0.25 -22.97
C GLN A 164 25.63 -0.85 -21.63
N ALA A 165 26.43 -1.78 -21.09
CA ALA A 165 26.19 -2.35 -19.77
C ALA A 165 26.28 -1.28 -18.67
N THR A 166 27.25 -0.37 -18.76
CA THR A 166 27.43 0.74 -17.81
C THR A 166 26.25 1.72 -17.86
N ASP A 167 25.81 2.11 -19.06
CA ASP A 167 24.69 3.04 -19.25
C ASP A 167 23.36 2.47 -18.72
N LEU A 168 23.12 1.16 -18.91
CA LEU A 168 21.95 0.49 -18.35
C LEU A 168 22.00 0.38 -16.83
N LEU A 169 23.19 0.18 -16.26
CA LEU A 169 23.38 0.17 -14.80
C LEU A 169 23.06 1.54 -14.21
N ASP A 170 23.54 2.61 -14.81
CA ASP A 170 23.22 3.98 -14.40
C ASP A 170 21.70 4.24 -14.47
N ALA A 171 21.08 3.90 -15.59
CA ALA A 171 19.65 4.11 -15.81
C ALA A 171 18.81 3.33 -14.76
N TYR A 172 19.15 2.05 -14.51
CA TYR A 172 18.51 1.25 -13.47
C TYR A 172 18.68 1.87 -12.08
N TYR A 173 19.92 2.20 -11.70
CA TYR A 173 20.22 2.77 -10.41
C TYR A 173 19.48 4.09 -10.17
N PHE A 174 19.43 4.96 -11.19
CA PHE A 174 18.75 6.26 -11.07
C PHE A 174 17.23 6.08 -10.94
N ALA A 175 16.62 5.23 -11.76
CA ALA A 175 15.19 4.95 -11.66
C ALA A 175 14.81 4.41 -10.28
N GLU A 176 15.53 3.38 -9.79
CA GLU A 176 15.23 2.75 -8.51
C GLU A 176 15.55 3.67 -7.32
N LYS A 177 16.64 4.45 -7.39
CA LYS A 177 16.99 5.39 -6.34
C LYS A 177 15.97 6.53 -6.21
N LEU A 178 15.50 7.07 -7.32
CA LEU A 178 14.44 8.09 -7.35
C LEU A 178 13.12 7.50 -6.82
N ARG A 179 12.76 6.27 -7.23
CA ARG A 179 11.59 5.55 -6.73
C ARG A 179 11.63 5.41 -5.21
N GLN A 180 12.73 4.86 -4.67
CA GLN A 180 12.91 4.69 -3.21
C GLN A 180 12.84 6.03 -2.46
N THR A 181 13.36 7.10 -3.05
CA THR A 181 13.29 8.44 -2.47
C THR A 181 11.84 8.93 -2.35
N CYS A 182 11.04 8.77 -3.39
CA CYS A 182 9.63 9.15 -3.37
C CYS A 182 8.84 8.34 -2.32
N LEU A 183 9.08 7.03 -2.25
CA LEU A 183 8.43 6.14 -1.27
C LEU A 183 8.83 6.49 0.17
N ALA A 184 10.12 6.73 0.42
CA ALA A 184 10.62 7.12 1.73
C ALA A 184 10.05 8.48 2.17
N HIS A 185 9.96 9.45 1.24
CA HIS A 185 9.32 10.74 1.53
C HIS A 185 7.84 10.57 1.90
N ALA A 186 7.09 9.77 1.15
CA ALA A 186 5.69 9.49 1.47
C ALA A 186 5.52 8.81 2.85
N ARG A 187 6.40 7.88 3.19
CA ARG A 187 6.40 7.20 4.50
C ARG A 187 6.77 8.13 5.65
N SER A 188 7.76 9.00 5.46
CA SER A 188 8.18 9.95 6.50
C SER A 188 7.05 10.88 6.95
N VAL A 189 6.18 11.26 6.01
CA VAL A 189 4.99 12.08 6.33
C VAL A 189 3.97 11.32 7.19
N ILE A 190 3.82 10.01 6.98
CA ILE A 190 2.84 9.18 7.71
C ILE A 190 3.37 8.76 9.09
N ASN A 191 4.61 8.25 9.14
CA ASN A 191 5.17 7.61 10.33
C ASN A 191 6.04 8.56 11.17
N GLN A 192 6.27 9.81 10.72
CA GLN A 192 7.19 10.78 11.33
C GLN A 192 8.64 10.25 11.45
N GLU A 193 9.00 9.25 10.63
CA GLU A 193 10.35 8.73 10.55
C GLU A 193 11.22 9.57 9.62
N THR A 194 12.50 9.76 9.98
CA THR A 194 13.45 10.47 9.14
C THR A 194 14.33 9.50 8.38
N TYR A 195 14.26 9.53 7.06
CA TYR A 195 15.11 8.73 6.18
C TYR A 195 16.31 9.53 5.68
N LYS A 196 17.52 8.99 5.86
CA LYS A 196 18.76 9.57 5.32
C LYS A 196 19.01 9.02 3.91
N ILE A 197 18.67 9.79 2.88
CA ILE A 197 18.80 9.39 1.49
C ILE A 197 19.96 10.14 0.85
N GLY A 198 21.03 9.41 0.49
CA GLY A 198 22.18 9.98 -0.18
C GLY A 198 22.08 9.92 -1.72
N MET A 199 23.04 10.53 -2.42
CA MET A 199 23.27 10.49 -3.88
C MET A 199 22.29 11.28 -4.74
N ILE A 200 21.19 11.78 -4.22
CA ILE A 200 20.19 12.51 -5.03
C ILE A 200 20.77 13.76 -5.74
N PRO A 201 21.57 14.62 -5.09
CA PRO A 201 22.17 15.76 -5.80
C PRO A 201 23.09 15.34 -6.95
N ALA A 202 23.80 14.22 -6.82
CA ALA A 202 24.65 13.69 -7.89
C ALA A 202 23.82 13.15 -9.06
N ILE A 203 22.71 12.44 -8.78
CA ILE A 203 21.76 11.96 -9.79
C ILE A 203 21.15 13.13 -10.57
N GLU A 204 20.69 14.17 -9.88
CA GLU A 204 20.15 15.38 -10.52
C GLU A 204 21.18 16.07 -11.40
N ALA A 205 22.43 16.19 -10.94
CA ALA A 205 23.51 16.78 -11.71
C ALA A 205 23.83 15.94 -12.97
N GLU A 206 23.80 14.61 -12.84
CA GLU A 206 24.08 13.71 -13.96
C GLU A 206 22.96 13.67 -14.99
N ILE A 207 21.70 13.68 -14.58
CA ILE A 207 20.55 13.79 -15.50
C ILE A 207 20.62 15.09 -16.31
N LYS A 208 21.07 16.21 -15.69
CA LYS A 208 21.27 17.47 -16.41
C LYS A 208 22.39 17.40 -17.45
N LYS A 209 23.46 16.64 -17.18
CA LYS A 209 24.60 16.45 -18.12
C LYS A 209 24.27 15.46 -19.24
N ARG A 210 23.51 14.41 -18.92
CA ARG A 210 23.12 13.35 -19.83
C ARG A 210 21.58 13.25 -19.96
N PRO A 211 20.92 14.17 -20.71
CA PRO A 211 19.47 14.16 -20.87
C PRO A 211 18.92 12.86 -21.51
N SER A 212 19.76 12.10 -22.23
CA SER A 212 19.43 10.79 -22.79
C SER A 212 18.98 9.77 -21.74
N LEU A 213 19.36 9.92 -20.47
CA LEU A 213 18.85 9.11 -19.38
C LEU A 213 17.32 9.21 -19.22
N LEU A 214 16.73 10.34 -19.59
CA LEU A 214 15.28 10.55 -19.57
C LEU A 214 14.55 9.88 -20.78
N GLU A 215 15.26 9.29 -21.73
CA GLU A 215 14.67 8.44 -22.77
C GLU A 215 14.18 7.10 -22.18
N HIS A 216 14.70 6.70 -21.02
CA HIS A 216 14.20 5.56 -20.27
C HIS A 216 12.93 5.94 -19.48
N PRO A 217 11.75 5.36 -19.79
CA PRO A 217 10.49 5.73 -19.12
C PRO A 217 10.53 5.61 -17.60
N ALA A 218 11.26 4.63 -17.03
CA ALA A 218 11.42 4.50 -15.59
C ALA A 218 12.14 5.71 -14.99
N VAL A 219 13.24 6.15 -15.59
CA VAL A 219 14.00 7.33 -15.11
C VAL A 219 13.15 8.58 -15.24
N LEU A 220 12.52 8.79 -16.41
CA LEU A 220 11.65 9.93 -16.69
C LEU A 220 10.52 10.05 -15.68
N LEU A 221 9.80 8.95 -15.44
CA LEU A 221 8.63 8.92 -14.59
C LEU A 221 8.99 9.17 -13.11
N TYR A 222 10.01 8.47 -12.61
CA TYR A 222 10.44 8.65 -11.22
C TYR A 222 11.18 9.96 -10.97
N HIS A 223 11.86 10.52 -11.97
CA HIS A 223 12.40 11.86 -11.89
C HIS A 223 11.28 12.92 -11.81
N ALA A 224 10.25 12.83 -12.65
CA ALA A 224 9.08 13.71 -12.57
C ALA A 224 8.33 13.54 -11.23
N CYS A 225 8.23 12.31 -10.73
CA CYS A 225 7.64 12.04 -9.41
C CYS A 225 8.45 12.69 -8.28
N TYR A 226 9.78 12.54 -8.30
CA TYR A 226 10.66 13.18 -7.33
C TYR A 226 10.52 14.71 -7.36
N GLN A 227 10.55 15.31 -8.55
CA GLN A 227 10.39 16.75 -8.71
C GLN A 227 9.02 17.26 -8.21
N ALA A 228 7.96 16.48 -8.41
CA ALA A 228 6.62 16.84 -7.94
C ALA A 228 6.44 16.66 -6.44
N VAL A 229 6.89 15.51 -5.89
CA VAL A 229 6.52 15.06 -4.54
C VAL A 229 7.50 15.55 -3.48
N VAL A 230 8.81 15.59 -3.81
CA VAL A 230 9.89 15.90 -2.84
C VAL A 230 10.37 17.34 -2.96
N VAL A 231 10.50 17.86 -4.18
CA VAL A 231 10.90 19.26 -4.40
C VAL A 231 9.68 20.17 -4.27
N THR A 232 9.71 21.08 -3.32
CA THR A 232 8.57 21.99 -3.04
C THR A 232 8.32 22.98 -4.16
N GLY A 233 7.04 23.30 -4.45
CA GLY A 233 6.64 24.38 -5.38
C GLY A 233 6.56 24.00 -6.86
N ALA A 234 6.56 22.72 -7.17
CA ALA A 234 6.69 22.22 -8.55
C ALA A 234 5.35 21.83 -9.22
N GLN A 235 4.38 22.75 -9.32
CA GLN A 235 3.09 22.49 -10.00
C GLN A 235 3.29 21.97 -11.43
N ARG A 236 4.25 22.53 -12.18
CA ARG A 236 4.59 22.05 -13.53
C ARG A 236 5.07 20.60 -13.51
N SER A 237 5.88 20.21 -12.54
CA SER A 237 6.37 18.84 -12.40
C SER A 237 5.24 17.86 -12.05
N PHE A 238 4.24 18.29 -11.29
CA PHE A 238 3.04 17.49 -11.03
C PHE A 238 2.23 17.22 -12.30
N GLN A 239 2.05 18.24 -13.16
CA GLN A 239 1.34 18.07 -14.44
C GLN A 239 2.11 17.11 -15.38
N LEU A 240 3.44 17.20 -15.41
CA LEU A 240 4.28 16.27 -16.15
C LEU A 240 4.18 14.84 -15.61
N LEU A 241 4.23 14.67 -14.28
CA LEU A 241 4.04 13.35 -13.65
C LEU A 241 2.70 12.73 -14.07
N ARG A 242 1.62 13.50 -14.00
CA ARG A 242 0.27 13.05 -14.38
C ARG A 242 0.20 12.64 -15.86
N GLN A 243 0.82 13.43 -16.74
CA GLN A 243 0.92 13.11 -18.16
C GLN A 243 1.71 11.82 -18.40
N TYR A 244 2.87 11.65 -17.77
CA TYR A 244 3.71 10.48 -17.95
C TYR A 244 3.06 9.20 -17.40
N ILE A 245 2.36 9.28 -16.25
CA ILE A 245 1.56 8.13 -15.76
C ILE A 245 0.57 7.69 -16.85
N ARG A 246 -0.18 8.62 -17.45
CA ARG A 246 -1.17 8.30 -18.50
C ARG A 246 -0.55 7.65 -19.73
N VAL A 247 0.62 8.13 -20.15
CA VAL A 247 1.31 7.64 -21.36
C VAL A 247 1.95 6.27 -21.12
N TYR A 248 2.64 6.09 -20.00
CA TYR A 248 3.53 4.94 -19.80
C TYR A 248 2.94 3.83 -18.91
N LYS A 249 1.78 4.02 -18.28
CA LYS A 249 1.20 3.08 -17.31
C LYS A 249 1.10 1.63 -17.78
N LYS A 250 0.89 1.38 -19.08
CA LYS A 250 0.76 0.02 -19.61
C LYS A 250 2.06 -0.78 -19.53
N GLY A 251 3.20 -0.12 -19.54
CA GLY A 251 4.52 -0.76 -19.47
C GLY A 251 5.06 -0.96 -18.05
N PHE A 252 4.28 -0.64 -17.01
CA PHE A 252 4.69 -0.83 -15.62
C PHE A 252 3.84 -1.88 -14.92
N PRO A 253 4.39 -2.58 -13.89
CA PRO A 253 3.62 -3.44 -13.01
C PRO A 253 2.47 -2.68 -12.35
N ARG A 254 1.31 -3.35 -12.20
CA ARG A 254 0.12 -2.73 -11.55
C ARG A 254 0.42 -2.08 -10.21
N GLN A 255 1.27 -2.73 -9.40
CA GLN A 255 1.65 -2.22 -8.08
C GLN A 255 2.42 -0.91 -8.17
N GLU A 256 3.34 -0.78 -9.12
CA GLU A 256 4.10 0.46 -9.32
C GLU A 256 3.19 1.61 -9.78
N ILE A 257 2.27 1.34 -10.69
CA ILE A 257 1.28 2.35 -11.14
C ILE A 257 0.39 2.78 -9.97
N ARG A 258 -0.07 1.83 -9.16
CA ARG A 258 -0.80 2.14 -7.94
C ARG A 258 -0.01 3.08 -7.02
N ASP A 259 1.25 2.76 -6.76
CA ASP A 259 2.12 3.57 -5.89
C ASP A 259 2.31 4.98 -6.46
N LEU A 260 2.47 5.12 -7.78
CA LEU A 260 2.57 6.42 -8.45
C LEU A 260 1.28 7.24 -8.35
N TYR A 261 0.11 6.62 -8.52
CA TYR A 261 -1.17 7.30 -8.29
C TYR A 261 -1.30 7.76 -6.84
N LEU A 262 -0.95 6.91 -5.87
CA LEU A 262 -1.00 7.28 -4.45
C LEU A 262 -0.02 8.41 -4.11
N LEU A 263 1.18 8.43 -4.70
CA LEU A 263 2.14 9.53 -4.55
C LEU A 263 1.59 10.85 -5.11
N ALA A 264 0.98 10.80 -6.30
CA ALA A 264 0.36 11.97 -6.92
C ALA A 264 -0.85 12.48 -6.11
N ILE A 265 -1.69 11.57 -5.62
CA ILE A 265 -2.83 11.89 -4.75
C ILE A 265 -2.34 12.52 -3.43
N ASN A 266 -1.31 11.94 -2.80
CA ASN A 266 -0.74 12.48 -1.57
C ASN A 266 -0.15 13.89 -1.77
N TYR A 267 0.42 14.16 -2.95
CA TYR A 267 0.83 15.52 -3.32
C TYR A 267 -0.37 16.48 -3.32
N CYS A 268 -1.47 16.11 -3.98
CA CYS A 268 -2.69 16.92 -4.03
C CYS A 268 -3.27 17.17 -2.62
N ILE A 269 -3.36 16.13 -1.80
CA ILE A 269 -3.85 16.24 -0.41
C ILE A 269 -2.97 17.18 0.41
N ARG A 270 -1.65 17.12 0.23
CA ARG A 270 -0.72 18.02 0.90
C ARG A 270 -0.93 19.48 0.45
N ALA A 271 -1.01 19.75 -0.86
CA ALA A 271 -1.28 21.07 -1.40
C ALA A 271 -2.63 21.63 -0.88
N LEU A 272 -3.66 20.77 -0.83
CA LEU A 272 -4.96 21.10 -0.26
C LEU A 272 -4.88 21.48 1.23
N ASN A 273 -4.06 20.79 2.01
CA ASN A 273 -3.83 21.08 3.42
C ASN A 273 -3.06 22.39 3.64
N PHE A 274 -2.27 22.83 2.66
CA PHE A 274 -1.63 24.16 2.64
C PHE A 274 -2.54 25.29 2.09
N GLY A 275 -3.80 24.99 1.77
CA GLY A 275 -4.81 25.99 1.40
C GLY A 275 -5.10 26.08 -0.10
N ASP A 276 -4.43 25.31 -0.96
CA ASP A 276 -4.71 25.29 -2.40
C ASP A 276 -5.90 24.36 -2.70
N THR A 277 -7.09 24.96 -2.71
CA THR A 277 -8.37 24.25 -2.87
C THR A 277 -8.54 23.61 -4.24
N ALA A 278 -7.84 24.08 -5.28
CA ALA A 278 -7.91 23.52 -6.64
C ALA A 278 -7.46 22.05 -6.66
N PHE A 279 -6.54 21.67 -5.76
CA PHE A 279 -6.07 20.30 -5.67
C PHE A 279 -7.07 19.28 -5.11
N ALA A 280 -8.21 19.71 -4.57
CA ALA A 280 -9.29 18.81 -4.18
C ALA A 280 -9.87 18.08 -5.40
N GLN A 281 -10.13 18.81 -6.47
CA GLN A 281 -10.66 18.25 -7.72
C GLN A 281 -9.61 17.37 -8.42
N GLU A 282 -8.34 17.80 -8.45
CA GLU A 282 -7.24 17.01 -9.01
C GLU A 282 -7.08 15.67 -8.28
N ALA A 283 -7.15 15.66 -6.94
CA ALA A 283 -7.09 14.45 -6.14
C ALA A 283 -8.25 13.50 -6.44
N LEU A 284 -9.48 14.02 -6.51
CA LEU A 284 -10.67 13.22 -6.81
C LEU A 284 -10.57 12.59 -8.20
N GLN A 285 -10.15 13.35 -9.23
CA GLN A 285 -9.95 12.83 -10.58
C GLN A 285 -8.89 11.70 -10.63
N LEU A 286 -7.77 11.84 -9.90
CA LEU A 286 -6.75 10.79 -9.82
C LEU A 286 -7.29 9.52 -9.16
N TYR A 287 -8.11 9.67 -8.12
CA TYR A 287 -8.80 8.54 -7.49
C TYR A 287 -9.76 7.86 -8.47
N GLU A 288 -10.58 8.61 -9.20
CA GLU A 288 -11.52 8.07 -10.18
C GLU A 288 -10.80 7.34 -11.33
N GLU A 289 -9.77 7.97 -11.92
CA GLU A 289 -8.95 7.38 -12.99
C GLU A 289 -8.34 6.04 -12.52
N SER A 290 -7.74 6.02 -11.35
CA SER A 290 -7.08 4.83 -10.81
C SER A 290 -8.07 3.74 -10.36
N LEU A 291 -9.24 4.11 -9.84
CA LEU A 291 -10.30 3.17 -9.48
C LEU A 291 -10.94 2.53 -10.70
N LYS A 292 -11.21 3.33 -11.75
CA LYS A 292 -11.78 2.85 -13.02
C LYS A 292 -10.92 1.75 -13.65
N GLU A 293 -9.60 1.88 -13.55
CA GLU A 293 -8.65 0.89 -14.05
C GLU A 293 -8.31 -0.20 -13.02
N GLY A 294 -8.92 -0.13 -11.84
CA GLY A 294 -8.79 -1.11 -10.77
C GLY A 294 -7.46 -1.08 -10.02
N TYR A 295 -6.59 -0.08 -10.24
CA TYR A 295 -5.29 0.02 -9.55
C TYR A 295 -5.43 0.17 -8.04
N LEU A 296 -6.52 0.78 -7.55
CA LEU A 296 -6.77 0.99 -6.12
C LEU A 296 -7.36 -0.23 -5.40
N LEU A 297 -7.69 -1.30 -6.12
CA LEU A 297 -8.22 -2.51 -5.50
C LEU A 297 -7.09 -3.35 -4.90
N GLU A 298 -7.26 -3.78 -3.65
CA GLU A 298 -6.41 -4.74 -2.93
C GLU A 298 -7.15 -6.05 -2.78
N ASP A 299 -6.63 -7.13 -3.35
CA ASP A 299 -7.29 -8.45 -3.37
C ASP A 299 -8.76 -8.40 -3.86
N GLY A 300 -9.05 -7.49 -4.80
CA GLY A 300 -10.39 -7.27 -5.35
C GLY A 300 -11.28 -6.33 -4.51
N TYR A 301 -10.80 -5.84 -3.37
CA TYR A 301 -11.54 -4.92 -2.49
C TYR A 301 -11.01 -3.50 -2.58
N LEU A 302 -11.91 -2.53 -2.44
CA LEU A 302 -11.58 -1.12 -2.27
C LEU A 302 -11.20 -0.87 -0.81
N PRO A 303 -9.99 -0.35 -0.50
CA PRO A 303 -9.60 -0.02 0.85
C PRO A 303 -10.54 1.02 1.49
N GLU A 304 -10.87 0.83 2.77
CA GLU A 304 -11.75 1.73 3.53
C GLU A 304 -11.24 3.16 3.59
N SER A 305 -9.93 3.35 3.66
CA SER A 305 -9.30 4.67 3.65
C SER A 305 -9.49 5.38 2.30
N THR A 306 -9.34 4.64 1.19
CA THR A 306 -9.57 5.17 -0.16
C THR A 306 -11.03 5.60 -0.33
N PHE A 307 -11.98 4.73 0.05
CA PHE A 307 -13.41 5.03 0.01
C PHE A 307 -13.75 6.31 0.80
N SER A 308 -13.27 6.40 2.04
CA SER A 308 -13.49 7.57 2.92
C SER A 308 -12.86 8.84 2.39
N ASN A 309 -11.66 8.76 1.79
CA ASN A 309 -10.98 9.91 1.23
C ASN A 309 -11.70 10.46 0.01
N MET A 310 -12.16 9.59 -0.90
CA MET A 310 -12.94 9.99 -2.07
C MET A 310 -14.22 10.72 -1.66
N VAL A 311 -14.99 10.15 -0.73
CA VAL A 311 -16.20 10.80 -0.19
C VAL A 311 -15.86 12.15 0.45
N SER A 312 -14.80 12.23 1.25
CA SER A 312 -14.42 13.49 1.93
C SER A 312 -14.00 14.59 0.96
N LEU A 313 -13.32 14.23 -0.14
CA LEU A 313 -12.97 15.17 -1.20
C LEU A 313 -14.19 15.64 -1.95
N ALA A 314 -15.10 14.73 -2.32
CA ALA A 314 -16.32 15.05 -3.04
C ALA A 314 -17.27 15.93 -2.20
N LEU A 315 -17.40 15.66 -0.88
CA LEU A 315 -18.14 16.53 0.05
C LEU A 315 -17.52 17.93 0.12
N LYS A 316 -16.19 18.03 0.17
CA LYS A 316 -15.50 19.34 0.16
C LYS A 316 -15.70 20.12 -1.14
N LEU A 317 -15.96 19.42 -2.26
CA LEU A 317 -16.28 19.98 -3.56
C LEU A 317 -17.79 20.21 -3.75
N GLU A 318 -18.60 19.91 -2.74
CA GLU A 318 -20.07 19.99 -2.78
C GLU A 318 -20.71 19.09 -3.86
N TYR A 319 -20.05 17.98 -4.23
CA TYR A 319 -20.53 17.00 -5.22
C TYR A 319 -21.45 15.97 -4.56
N TYR A 320 -22.56 16.40 -4.00
CA TYR A 320 -23.46 15.58 -3.15
C TYR A 320 -24.08 14.41 -3.91
N GLU A 321 -24.58 14.63 -5.12
CA GLU A 321 -25.14 13.58 -5.98
C GLU A 321 -24.08 12.53 -6.34
N TRP A 322 -22.85 12.97 -6.61
CA TRP A 322 -21.72 12.06 -6.85
C TRP A 322 -21.45 11.19 -5.64
N VAL A 323 -21.48 11.76 -4.43
CA VAL A 323 -21.26 11.01 -3.17
C VAL A 323 -22.32 9.92 -3.00
N GLU A 324 -23.59 10.25 -3.22
CA GLU A 324 -24.68 9.28 -3.10
C GLU A 324 -24.53 8.13 -4.10
N ALA A 325 -24.27 8.46 -5.37
CA ALA A 325 -24.02 7.46 -6.42
C ALA A 325 -22.77 6.62 -6.13
N PHE A 326 -21.68 7.24 -5.64
CA PHE A 326 -20.46 6.53 -5.31
C PHE A 326 -20.67 5.53 -4.17
N ILE A 327 -21.34 5.91 -3.09
CA ILE A 327 -21.68 5.02 -1.98
C ILE A 327 -22.50 3.84 -2.49
N GLY A 328 -23.55 4.09 -3.29
CA GLY A 328 -24.41 3.04 -3.86
C GLY A 328 -23.65 2.05 -4.75
N ASN A 329 -22.75 2.55 -5.61
CA ASN A 329 -22.06 1.73 -6.61
C ASN A 329 -20.80 1.01 -6.11
N HIS A 330 -20.26 1.38 -4.92
CA HIS A 330 -18.95 0.86 -4.48
C HIS A 330 -18.96 0.24 -3.09
N SER A 331 -20.07 0.24 -2.37
CA SER A 331 -20.16 -0.35 -1.02
C SER A 331 -19.94 -1.87 -1.03
N ASP A 332 -20.35 -2.56 -2.06
CA ASP A 332 -20.14 -4.00 -2.26
C ASP A 332 -18.67 -4.36 -2.48
N LYS A 333 -17.86 -3.42 -2.97
CA LYS A 333 -16.41 -3.57 -3.16
C LYS A 333 -15.60 -3.43 -1.88
N LEU A 334 -16.22 -3.03 -0.77
CA LEU A 334 -15.56 -2.99 0.53
C LEU A 334 -15.35 -4.41 1.09
N LYS A 335 -14.33 -4.57 1.93
CA LYS A 335 -14.17 -5.80 2.72
C LYS A 335 -15.41 -6.03 3.58
N PRO A 336 -15.84 -7.30 3.81
CA PRO A 336 -17.07 -7.61 4.56
C PRO A 336 -17.21 -6.88 5.89
N ALA A 337 -16.11 -6.67 6.61
CA ALA A 337 -16.08 -5.97 7.90
C ALA A 337 -16.48 -4.49 7.83
N PHE A 338 -16.50 -3.87 6.64
CA PHE A 338 -16.78 -2.45 6.44
C PHE A 338 -18.04 -2.19 5.60
N ARG A 339 -18.62 -3.21 4.98
CA ARG A 339 -19.72 -3.07 4.00
C ARG A 339 -20.97 -2.37 4.52
N GLU A 340 -21.24 -2.49 5.80
CA GLU A 340 -22.40 -1.88 6.43
C GLU A 340 -22.04 -0.56 7.11
N SER A 341 -21.09 -0.59 8.01
CA SER A 341 -20.78 0.56 8.87
C SER A 341 -20.16 1.74 8.12
N LEU A 342 -19.30 1.50 7.12
CA LEU A 342 -18.64 2.59 6.39
C LEU A 342 -19.60 3.35 5.45
N PRO A 343 -20.50 2.70 4.66
CA PRO A 343 -21.52 3.40 3.91
C PRO A 343 -22.45 4.23 4.80
N TRP A 344 -22.90 3.71 5.94
CA TRP A 344 -23.72 4.51 6.87
C TRP A 344 -22.96 5.71 7.42
N TYR A 345 -21.69 5.55 7.80
CA TYR A 345 -20.86 6.66 8.25
C TYR A 345 -20.67 7.73 7.18
N THR A 346 -20.40 7.33 5.94
CA THR A 346 -20.21 8.29 4.84
C THR A 346 -21.54 8.94 4.41
N SER A 347 -22.66 8.22 4.47
CA SER A 347 -23.99 8.80 4.29
C SER A 347 -24.36 9.76 5.42
N ALA A 348 -23.95 9.50 6.68
CA ALA A 348 -24.13 10.44 7.78
C ALA A 348 -23.31 11.72 7.57
N LYS A 349 -22.11 11.64 7.00
CA LYS A 349 -21.33 12.83 6.60
C LYS A 349 -22.05 13.64 5.52
N LEU A 350 -22.63 12.97 4.51
CA LEU A 350 -23.40 13.62 3.47
C LEU A 350 -24.64 14.33 4.07
N ALA A 351 -25.40 13.64 4.92
CA ALA A 351 -26.56 14.21 5.62
C ALA A 351 -26.17 15.44 6.47
N TYR A 352 -24.99 15.41 7.11
CA TYR A 352 -24.48 16.54 7.88
C TYR A 352 -24.18 17.77 7.00
N GLU A 353 -23.55 17.59 5.84
CA GLU A 353 -23.29 18.68 4.89
C GLU A 353 -24.60 19.24 4.29
N LEU A 354 -25.63 18.41 4.17
CA LEU A 354 -26.99 18.84 3.72
C LEU A 354 -27.83 19.47 4.84
N GLY A 355 -27.35 19.48 6.10
CA GLY A 355 -28.07 20.06 7.24
C GLY A 355 -29.18 19.16 7.81
N ASP A 356 -29.27 17.89 7.37
CA ASP A 356 -30.26 16.92 7.88
C ASP A 356 -29.74 16.23 9.15
N THR A 357 -29.84 16.96 10.27
CA THR A 357 -29.32 16.52 11.58
C THR A 357 -30.02 15.26 12.12
N ASP A 358 -31.34 15.10 11.86
CA ASP A 358 -32.07 13.91 12.29
C ASP A 358 -31.58 12.66 11.59
N ARG A 359 -31.36 12.74 10.29
CA ARG A 359 -30.79 11.66 9.48
C ARG A 359 -29.36 11.31 9.92
N VAL A 360 -28.55 12.30 10.30
CA VAL A 360 -27.20 12.05 10.87
C VAL A 360 -27.30 11.16 12.09
N LEU A 361 -28.16 11.53 13.07
CA LEU A 361 -28.31 10.76 14.32
C LEU A 361 -28.86 9.37 14.08
N GLN A 362 -29.85 9.21 13.19
CA GLN A 362 -30.40 7.91 12.78
C GLN A 362 -29.35 6.99 12.15
N LEU A 363 -28.52 7.53 11.23
CA LEU A 363 -27.46 6.75 10.59
C LEU A 363 -26.36 6.40 11.57
N CYS A 364 -25.95 7.33 12.43
CA CYS A 364 -24.95 7.07 13.47
C CYS A 364 -25.38 5.98 14.46
N ALA A 365 -26.68 5.87 14.74
CA ALA A 365 -27.21 4.83 15.62
C ALA A 365 -27.11 3.41 15.04
N LYS A 366 -27.06 3.26 13.71
CA LYS A 366 -26.92 1.98 13.01
C LYS A 366 -25.47 1.48 12.95
N ILE A 367 -24.48 2.34 13.25
CA ILE A 367 -23.08 2.03 13.07
C ILE A 367 -22.54 1.21 14.23
N GLU A 368 -22.29 -0.10 14.00
CA GLU A 368 -21.52 -0.93 14.92
C GLU A 368 -20.03 -0.71 14.68
N ALA A 369 -19.48 0.31 15.32
CA ALA A 369 -18.10 0.72 15.11
C ALA A 369 -17.14 -0.15 15.94
N ARG A 370 -16.61 -1.21 15.34
CA ARG A 370 -15.55 -2.04 15.93
C ARG A 370 -14.15 -1.45 15.74
N GLN A 371 -13.95 -0.62 14.72
CA GLN A 371 -12.67 0.02 14.44
C GLN A 371 -12.61 1.43 15.06
N PRO A 372 -11.45 1.81 15.66
CA PRO A 372 -11.29 3.11 16.33
C PRO A 372 -11.63 4.31 15.44
N PHE A 373 -11.26 4.25 14.17
CA PHE A 373 -11.53 5.29 13.18
C PHE A 373 -13.03 5.54 12.97
N LEU A 374 -13.82 4.47 12.76
CA LEU A 374 -15.26 4.59 12.57
C LEU A 374 -15.96 5.05 13.85
N TYR A 375 -15.56 4.49 14.99
CA TYR A 375 -16.11 4.88 16.30
C TYR A 375 -15.91 6.38 16.54
N LEU A 376 -14.68 6.85 16.51
CA LEU A 376 -14.35 8.24 16.79
C LEU A 376 -14.92 9.20 15.75
N GLY A 377 -14.93 8.80 14.48
CA GLY A 377 -15.56 9.58 13.41
C GLY A 377 -17.08 9.73 13.60
N THR A 378 -17.77 8.65 13.91
CA THR A 378 -19.21 8.65 14.23
C THR A 378 -19.52 9.52 15.45
N LYS A 379 -18.74 9.37 16.53
CA LYS A 379 -18.89 10.18 17.74
C LYS A 379 -18.61 11.66 17.48
N THR A 380 -17.68 11.99 16.58
CA THR A 380 -17.44 13.38 16.17
C THR A 380 -18.64 13.98 15.43
N LEU A 381 -19.28 13.22 14.53
CA LEU A 381 -20.50 13.69 13.87
C LEU A 381 -21.65 13.92 14.86
N GLN A 382 -21.89 12.96 15.76
CA GLN A 382 -22.87 13.10 16.84
C GLN A 382 -22.58 14.35 17.69
N LEU A 383 -21.31 14.55 18.10
CA LEU A 383 -20.88 15.69 18.89
C LEU A 383 -21.18 17.02 18.18
N LYS A 384 -20.93 17.10 16.88
CA LYS A 384 -21.21 18.31 16.09
C LYS A 384 -22.71 18.63 16.08
N VAL A 385 -23.54 17.63 15.77
CA VAL A 385 -24.99 17.79 15.74
C VAL A 385 -25.54 18.23 17.11
N LEU A 386 -25.13 17.53 18.18
CA LEU A 386 -25.59 17.86 19.54
C LEU A 386 -25.15 19.28 19.99
N CYS A 387 -23.93 19.69 19.64
CA CYS A 387 -23.47 21.06 19.89
C CYS A 387 -24.28 22.11 19.09
N GLU A 388 -24.67 21.79 17.87
CA GLU A 388 -25.45 22.68 17.01
C GLU A 388 -26.91 22.78 17.44
N GLN A 389 -27.46 21.71 18.05
CA GLN A 389 -28.76 21.64 18.67
C GLN A 389 -28.80 22.16 20.13
N GLU A 390 -27.62 22.49 20.69
CA GLU A 390 -27.43 22.96 22.07
C GLU A 390 -27.84 21.96 23.15
N GLU A 391 -27.78 20.66 22.83
CA GLU A 391 -28.06 19.54 23.75
C GLU A 391 -26.83 19.27 24.67
N TRP A 392 -26.57 20.23 25.57
CA TRP A 392 -25.32 20.30 26.35
C TRP A 392 -25.07 19.10 27.27
N ASP A 393 -26.14 18.54 27.89
CA ASP A 393 -26.01 17.35 28.74
C ASP A 393 -25.60 16.12 27.95
N ALA A 394 -26.14 15.98 26.72
CA ALA A 394 -25.77 14.92 25.80
C ALA A 394 -24.33 15.11 25.28
N VAL A 395 -23.92 16.35 25.02
CA VAL A 395 -22.54 16.70 24.64
C VAL A 395 -21.55 16.29 25.72
N ASP A 396 -21.80 16.62 27.01
CA ASP A 396 -20.90 16.29 28.10
C ASP A 396 -20.76 14.77 28.29
N SER A 397 -21.88 14.04 28.25
CA SER A 397 -21.90 12.57 28.29
C SER A 397 -21.10 11.95 27.15
N LEU A 398 -21.22 12.51 25.94
CA LEU A 398 -20.50 12.03 24.75
C LEU A 398 -19.00 12.30 24.84
N LEU A 399 -18.62 13.49 25.34
CA LEU A 399 -17.21 13.85 25.58
C LEU A 399 -16.56 12.89 26.58
N GLU A 400 -17.25 12.51 27.65
CA GLU A 400 -16.75 11.56 28.63
C GLU A 400 -16.59 10.15 28.02
N SER A 401 -17.57 9.69 27.25
CA SER A 401 -17.48 8.42 26.51
C SER A 401 -16.27 8.38 25.57
N MET A 402 -16.04 9.44 24.77
CA MET A 402 -14.89 9.54 23.87
C MET A 402 -13.57 9.59 24.65
N ARG A 403 -13.51 10.29 25.78
CA ARG A 403 -12.33 10.36 26.65
C ARG A 403 -11.94 8.97 27.16
N VAL A 404 -12.90 8.23 27.71
CA VAL A 404 -12.69 6.87 28.21
C VAL A 404 -12.23 5.95 27.08
N TYR A 405 -12.84 6.07 25.90
CA TYR A 405 -12.43 5.28 24.73
C TYR A 405 -10.96 5.55 24.37
N LEU A 406 -10.54 6.82 24.24
CA LEU A 406 -9.17 7.20 23.92
C LEU A 406 -8.14 6.77 24.98
N GLN A 407 -8.55 6.62 26.25
CA GLN A 407 -7.68 6.08 27.30
C GLN A 407 -7.43 4.59 27.14
N ARG A 408 -8.45 3.83 26.72
CA ARG A 408 -8.38 2.37 26.52
C ARG A 408 -7.70 1.97 25.22
N HIS A 409 -7.84 2.78 24.17
CA HIS A 409 -7.32 2.51 22.82
C HIS A 409 -6.14 3.45 22.52
N LYS A 410 -4.92 2.96 22.79
CA LYS A 410 -3.68 3.73 22.51
C LYS A 410 -3.23 3.61 21.05
N ASP A 411 -3.79 2.70 20.30
CA ASP A 411 -3.51 2.33 18.92
C ASP A 411 -4.18 3.23 17.86
N VAL A 412 -4.84 4.32 18.28
CA VAL A 412 -5.44 5.33 17.37
C VAL A 412 -4.40 6.06 16.52
N GLY A 413 -3.11 5.91 16.84
CA GLY A 413 -1.99 6.47 16.08
C GLY A 413 -1.93 8.00 16.11
N TYR A 414 -1.45 8.61 15.01
CA TYR A 414 -1.26 10.06 14.88
C TYR A 414 -2.57 10.87 14.94
N HIS A 415 -3.73 10.23 14.75
CA HIS A 415 -5.03 10.89 14.89
C HIS A 415 -5.44 11.16 16.34
N ARG A 416 -4.79 10.54 17.31
CA ARG A 416 -5.15 10.66 18.73
C ARG A 416 -5.10 12.09 19.23
N GLU A 417 -4.07 12.84 18.85
CA GLU A 417 -3.89 14.25 19.21
C GLU A 417 -5.07 15.10 18.75
N HIS A 418 -5.51 14.92 17.51
CA HIS A 418 -6.67 15.62 16.96
C HIS A 418 -7.94 15.40 17.80
N TYR A 419 -8.23 14.17 18.22
CA TYR A 419 -9.40 13.90 19.04
C TYR A 419 -9.29 14.46 20.46
N LEU A 420 -8.09 14.44 21.06
CA LEU A 420 -7.85 15.08 22.35
C LEU A 420 -8.07 16.60 22.28
N LEU A 421 -7.61 17.25 21.24
CA LEU A 421 -7.86 18.67 20.99
C LEU A 421 -9.37 18.96 20.82
N LEU A 422 -10.08 18.10 20.08
CA LEU A 422 -11.53 18.23 19.92
C LEU A 422 -12.23 18.18 21.28
N LEU A 423 -11.89 17.19 22.14
CA LEU A 423 -12.47 17.09 23.48
C LEU A 423 -12.13 18.31 24.35
N GLN A 424 -10.90 18.77 24.33
CA GLN A 424 -10.44 19.94 25.09
C GLN A 424 -11.19 21.20 24.68
N PHE A 425 -11.20 21.51 23.38
CA PHE A 425 -11.83 22.74 22.88
C PHE A 425 -13.36 22.71 23.05
N THR A 426 -14.00 21.55 22.87
CA THR A 426 -15.45 21.44 23.08
C THR A 426 -15.80 21.62 24.56
N ARG A 427 -15.03 21.09 25.52
CA ARG A 427 -15.23 21.37 26.94
C ARG A 427 -15.11 22.85 27.28
N ARG A 428 -14.12 23.54 26.71
CA ARG A 428 -13.95 24.98 26.92
C ARG A 428 -15.12 25.76 26.28
N LEU A 429 -15.61 25.33 25.08
CA LEU A 429 -16.77 25.92 24.47
C LEU A 429 -18.05 25.82 25.35
N LEU A 430 -18.23 24.66 26.03
CA LEU A 430 -19.32 24.47 26.99
C LEU A 430 -19.23 25.45 28.16
N GLY A 431 -18.03 25.72 28.66
CA GLY A 431 -17.78 26.62 29.78
C GLY A 431 -17.82 28.11 29.44
N LEU A 432 -18.00 28.48 28.16
CA LEU A 432 -18.08 29.89 27.77
C LEU A 432 -19.45 30.49 28.14
N ILE A 433 -19.40 31.57 28.90
CA ILE A 433 -20.59 32.40 29.20
C ILE A 433 -20.81 33.39 28.05
N PRO A 434 -22.02 33.45 27.48
CA PRO A 434 -22.33 34.47 26.50
C PRO A 434 -22.04 35.89 27.02
N GLY A 435 -21.33 36.71 26.22
CA GLY A 435 -20.92 38.04 26.62
C GLY A 435 -19.53 38.15 27.28
N ASP A 436 -18.89 37.05 27.69
CA ASP A 436 -17.47 37.05 28.15
C ASP A 436 -16.52 37.05 26.91
N LEU A 437 -16.48 38.25 26.25
CA LEU A 437 -15.69 38.40 25.03
C LEU A 437 -14.21 38.08 25.19
N SER A 438 -13.65 38.30 26.38
CA SER A 438 -12.25 38.00 26.64
C SER A 438 -11.92 36.51 26.49
N LYS A 439 -12.71 35.65 27.15
CA LYS A 439 -12.52 34.18 27.06
C LYS A 439 -12.90 33.62 25.68
N ILE A 440 -13.89 34.23 25.04
CA ILE A 440 -14.32 33.84 23.69
C ILE A 440 -13.19 34.10 22.67
N PHE A 441 -12.58 35.30 22.71
CA PHE A 441 -11.47 35.64 21.79
C PHE A 441 -10.19 34.84 22.13
N GLU A 442 -9.91 34.58 23.41
CA GLU A 442 -8.79 33.73 23.82
C GLU A 442 -8.92 32.34 23.22
N LEU A 443 -10.10 31.70 23.37
CA LEU A 443 -10.33 30.36 22.79
C LEU A 443 -10.23 30.37 21.26
N ALA A 444 -10.77 31.39 20.60
CA ALA A 444 -10.70 31.51 19.16
C ALA A 444 -9.26 31.63 18.67
N ALA A 445 -8.43 32.46 19.30
CA ALA A 445 -7.02 32.64 18.95
C ALA A 445 -6.22 31.33 19.14
N GLU A 446 -6.47 30.61 20.23
CA GLU A 446 -5.81 29.33 20.49
C GLU A 446 -6.21 28.26 19.43
N VAL A 447 -7.50 28.14 19.12
CA VAL A 447 -7.97 27.26 18.05
C VAL A 447 -7.35 27.62 16.71
N GLU A 448 -7.25 28.91 16.37
CA GLU A 448 -6.67 29.38 15.12
C GLU A 448 -5.20 29.06 14.97
N THR A 449 -4.42 29.18 16.02
CA THR A 449 -2.98 28.91 16.04
C THR A 449 -2.63 27.43 16.19
N THR A 450 -3.56 26.62 16.68
CA THR A 450 -3.33 25.18 16.90
C THR A 450 -3.10 24.44 15.57
N LYS A 451 -1.97 23.75 15.47
CA LYS A 451 -1.65 22.87 14.32
C LYS A 451 -2.36 21.52 14.47
N ASN A 452 -2.57 20.82 13.35
CA ASN A 452 -3.14 19.45 13.30
C ASN A 452 -4.56 19.28 13.85
N PHE A 453 -5.33 20.36 13.99
CA PHE A 453 -6.72 20.30 14.41
C PHE A 453 -7.67 20.38 13.21
N ARG A 454 -8.24 19.24 12.80
CA ARG A 454 -9.08 19.12 11.59
C ARG A 454 -10.41 19.84 11.70
N GLU A 455 -11.01 19.88 12.90
CA GLU A 455 -12.33 20.48 13.16
C GLU A 455 -12.24 22.00 13.44
N LYS A 456 -11.09 22.62 13.15
CA LYS A 456 -10.85 24.06 13.34
C LYS A 456 -11.95 24.92 12.72
N PRO A 457 -12.35 24.78 11.43
CA PRO A 457 -13.38 25.61 10.85
C PRO A 457 -14.74 25.47 11.54
N TRP A 458 -15.10 24.26 11.95
CA TRP A 458 -16.32 24.00 12.70
C TRP A 458 -16.25 24.64 14.08
N MET A 459 -15.18 24.45 14.82
CA MET A 459 -15.00 25.00 16.16
C MET A 459 -15.07 26.53 16.15
N LEU A 460 -14.40 27.19 15.22
CA LEU A 460 -14.46 28.65 15.08
C LEU A 460 -15.88 29.14 14.78
N ARG A 461 -16.66 28.42 13.96
CA ARG A 461 -18.08 28.74 13.73
C ARG A 461 -18.91 28.63 15.03
N GLN A 462 -18.68 27.61 15.87
CA GLN A 462 -19.40 27.47 17.14
C GLN A 462 -19.01 28.57 18.14
N ILE A 463 -17.73 28.93 18.21
CA ILE A 463 -17.24 30.04 19.06
C ILE A 463 -17.89 31.36 18.60
N SER A 464 -17.95 31.62 17.30
CA SER A 464 -18.54 32.87 16.76
C SER A 464 -20.04 33.00 17.09
N LYS A 465 -20.78 31.89 17.24
CA LYS A 465 -22.19 31.96 17.70
C LYS A 465 -22.32 32.47 19.15
N LYS A 466 -21.31 32.23 20.00
CA LYS A 466 -21.30 32.75 21.39
C LYS A 466 -21.00 34.25 21.47
N VAL A 467 -20.41 34.85 20.44
CA VAL A 467 -20.19 36.33 20.35
C VAL A 467 -21.50 37.06 20.02
N LYS A 468 -22.38 36.41 19.22
CA LYS A 468 -23.64 37.02 18.74
C LYS A 468 -24.80 36.92 19.73
N ARG A 469 -24.60 36.24 20.83
CA ARG A 469 -25.55 36.13 21.97
C ARG A 469 -25.02 36.89 23.19
#